data_4ddd799f68c915948b4e2ad504141ab3
#
_entry.id   4ddd799f68c915948b4e2ad504141ab3
#
_cell.length_a   1.000
_cell.length_b   1.000
_cell.length_c   1.000
_cell.angle_alpha   90.00
_cell.angle_beta   90.00
_cell.angle_gamma   90.00
#
_symmetry.space_group_name_H-M   'P 1'
#
loop_
_entity.id
_entity.type
_entity.pdbx_description
1 polymer ?
#
loop_
_entity_poly.entity_id
_entity_poly.type
_entity_poly.pdbx_seq_one_letter_code
_entity_poly.pdbx_strand_id
1 'polypeptide(L)'
;MLRRTFLAGLAGGTLSARLAAAGRTNFVFILADDFGWHDLACYGNPYFATPNLDRLAVQGARFTDAYAACPVCSPTRASILTGRYPVRTGVTDWIPGRPSHERGPITTPRTATEMKLEETTIAERLGPAGYRSASVGKWHLGNKGFWPIDQGFDENIGGNHSGSPPKSPKPYFGPFELPNLKAAEGEFLTEKLTQAAVDFIGRNRSDPFLLYLPHYTVHIPLGARGADVARHEAKANGRYNPVYAAMVESLDESVGRVLAAIDEAGIADRTIVFFFSDNGGLRYEGPAQKPVTDNSPLRAGKGHLYEGGIREPLIIRAPGVSKPGTVIDTPVSSVDFFPTMCAAAGLNAGDVDGVSLLPLLRGGSLRPRALFWHYPHYSNQGGEPGSAIREGDWKLIEWYEDGSLELYNLRDDIGEKTNLASTHRDKAERLHAQLVAWRKSVNALMPTPNPEWKPEAAATGK
;
A
#
# COMPACT_ATOMS: atom_id res chain seq x y z
N MET A 1 29.86 -7.64 60.65
CA MET A 1 29.12 -6.42 60.93
C MET A 1 28.72 -5.75 59.60
N LEU A 2 27.46 -5.37 59.55
CA LEU A 2 26.79 -4.55 58.54
C LEU A 2 26.59 -5.13 57.13
N ARG A 3 25.38 -5.65 56.97
CA ARG A 3 24.64 -5.93 55.72
C ARG A 3 24.48 -4.65 54.92
N ARG A 4 24.84 -4.65 53.64
CA ARG A 4 24.32 -3.67 52.65
C ARG A 4 23.40 -4.45 51.71
N THR A 5 22.12 -4.16 51.86
CA THR A 5 21.00 -4.65 51.08
C THR A 5 21.04 -4.05 49.69
N PHE A 6 20.96 -4.91 48.67
CA PHE A 6 20.75 -4.56 47.28
C PHE A 6 19.31 -4.08 47.11
N LEU A 7 19.11 -2.86 46.63
CA LEU A 7 17.89 -2.33 46.06
C LEU A 7 18.20 -1.87 44.64
N ALA A 8 18.10 -2.80 43.71
CA ALA A 8 18.06 -2.48 42.28
C ALA A 8 17.16 -3.53 41.59
N GLY A 9 16.02 -3.12 41.11
CA GLY A 9 15.18 -4.00 40.30
C GLY A 9 13.67 -3.80 40.41
N LEU A 10 13.14 -2.61 40.18
CA LEU A 10 11.68 -2.39 40.09
C LEU A 10 11.28 -1.24 39.12
N ALA A 11 12.05 -1.01 38.04
CA ALA A 11 11.68 -0.01 37.04
C ALA A 11 11.23 -0.63 35.69
N GLY A 12 11.45 -1.95 35.47
CA GLY A 12 11.11 -2.60 34.20
C GLY A 12 9.68 -3.17 34.12
N GLY A 13 9.03 -3.36 35.24
CA GLY A 13 7.72 -4.04 35.32
C GLY A 13 6.50 -3.12 35.08
N THR A 14 6.65 -1.82 35.23
CA THR A 14 5.51 -0.89 35.25
C THR A 14 5.07 -0.41 33.86
N LEU A 15 5.93 -0.51 32.83
CA LEU A 15 5.57 -0.13 31.47
C LEU A 15 4.76 -1.24 30.75
N SER A 16 5.14 -2.50 30.96
CA SER A 16 4.39 -3.65 30.43
C SER A 16 3.01 -3.83 31.08
N ALA A 17 2.91 -3.50 32.39
CA ALA A 17 1.64 -3.56 33.11
C ALA A 17 0.68 -2.40 32.75
N ARG A 18 1.18 -1.25 32.30
CA ARG A 18 0.32 -0.15 31.80
C ARG A 18 -0.30 -0.43 30.45
N LEU A 19 0.35 -1.21 29.58
CA LEU A 19 -0.22 -1.69 28.32
C LEU A 19 -1.26 -2.80 28.52
N ALA A 20 -1.15 -3.59 29.57
CA ALA A 20 -2.11 -4.64 29.91
C ALA A 20 -3.36 -4.12 30.68
N ALA A 21 -3.30 -2.91 31.23
CA ALA A 21 -4.42 -2.26 31.96
C ALA A 21 -5.20 -1.26 31.09
N ALA A 22 -4.62 -0.74 30.01
CA ALA A 22 -5.34 -0.03 28.96
C ALA A 22 -5.81 -1.08 27.93
N GLY A 23 -7.12 -1.20 27.67
CA GLY A 23 -7.73 -2.20 26.80
C GLY A 23 -6.92 -2.53 25.53
N ARG A 24 -7.16 -3.70 24.93
CA ARG A 24 -6.43 -4.17 23.74
C ARG A 24 -6.42 -3.12 22.63
N THR A 25 -5.28 -3.03 21.91
CA THR A 25 -5.08 -2.06 20.81
C THR A 25 -6.04 -2.32 19.65
N ASN A 26 -6.74 -1.32 19.17
CA ASN A 26 -7.51 -1.38 17.92
C ASN A 26 -6.62 -1.04 16.74
N PHE A 27 -6.99 -1.54 15.57
CA PHE A 27 -6.33 -1.22 14.31
C PHE A 27 -7.32 -0.66 13.30
N VAL A 28 -6.98 0.48 12.72
CA VAL A 28 -7.65 1.07 11.56
C VAL A 28 -6.64 1.21 10.45
N PHE A 29 -6.81 0.46 9.37
CA PHE A 29 -5.94 0.49 8.21
C PHE A 29 -6.69 1.10 7.03
N ILE A 30 -6.38 2.35 6.69
CA ILE A 30 -6.95 3.09 5.56
C ILE A 30 -6.01 2.94 4.38
N LEU A 31 -6.50 2.32 3.29
CA LEU A 31 -5.73 2.09 2.06
C LEU A 31 -6.34 2.89 0.92
N ALA A 32 -5.57 3.78 0.33
CA ALA A 32 -5.91 4.46 -0.92
C ALA A 32 -5.58 3.55 -2.13
N ASP A 33 -6.22 3.79 -3.26
CA ASP A 33 -6.06 3.04 -4.50
C ASP A 33 -5.50 3.97 -5.59
N ASP A 34 -4.33 3.65 -6.16
CA ASP A 34 -3.63 4.46 -7.16
C ASP A 34 -3.23 5.87 -6.70
N PHE A 35 -2.93 6.06 -5.41
CA PHE A 35 -2.65 7.37 -4.84
C PHE A 35 -1.13 7.63 -4.79
N GLY A 36 -0.68 8.72 -5.43
CA GLY A 36 0.73 9.03 -5.55
C GLY A 36 1.41 9.47 -4.25
N TRP A 37 2.69 9.16 -4.10
CA TRP A 37 3.52 9.56 -2.95
C TRP A 37 3.46 11.07 -2.66
N HIS A 38 3.39 11.89 -3.72
CA HIS A 38 3.40 13.36 -3.64
C HIS A 38 1.97 13.96 -3.64
N ASP A 39 0.91 13.16 -3.55
CA ASP A 39 -0.47 13.67 -3.62
C ASP A 39 -1.02 14.22 -2.27
N LEU A 40 -0.17 14.33 -1.26
CA LEU A 40 -0.48 14.91 0.05
C LEU A 40 0.25 16.24 0.29
N ALA A 41 -0.41 17.21 0.93
CA ALA A 41 0.23 18.48 1.28
C ALA A 41 1.40 18.27 2.24
N CYS A 42 1.30 17.37 3.24
CA CYS A 42 2.41 17.02 4.12
C CYS A 42 3.57 16.27 3.42
N TYR A 43 3.42 15.83 2.18
CA TYR A 43 4.50 15.32 1.32
C TYR A 43 4.96 16.37 0.29
N GLY A 44 4.45 17.59 0.36
CA GLY A 44 4.91 18.72 -0.42
C GLY A 44 4.05 19.08 -1.63
N ASN A 45 2.89 18.43 -1.82
CA ASN A 45 1.98 18.80 -2.92
C ASN A 45 1.46 20.24 -2.72
N PRO A 46 1.65 21.14 -3.70
CA PRO A 46 1.21 22.53 -3.56
C PRO A 46 -0.25 22.76 -3.97
N TYR A 47 -0.91 21.74 -4.54
CA TYR A 47 -2.22 21.90 -5.18
C TYR A 47 -3.35 21.21 -4.41
N PHE A 48 -3.07 20.11 -3.73
CA PHE A 48 -4.08 19.30 -3.03
C PHE A 48 -4.10 19.64 -1.54
N ALA A 49 -5.25 20.09 -1.06
CA ALA A 49 -5.45 20.33 0.37
C ALA A 49 -5.90 19.02 1.04
N THR A 50 -5.09 18.53 1.97
CA THR A 50 -5.35 17.29 2.70
C THR A 50 -5.28 17.51 4.23
N PRO A 51 -6.12 18.40 4.80
CA PRO A 51 -5.98 18.86 6.18
C PRO A 51 -6.15 17.74 7.22
N ASN A 52 -6.94 16.71 6.93
CA ASN A 52 -7.15 15.60 7.86
C ASN A 52 -5.97 14.63 7.86
N LEU A 53 -5.39 14.35 6.69
CA LEU A 53 -4.17 13.55 6.54
C LEU A 53 -2.95 14.29 7.07
N ASP A 54 -2.87 15.62 6.88
CA ASP A 54 -1.83 16.46 7.47
C ASP A 54 -1.92 16.43 9.00
N ARG A 55 -3.13 16.53 9.56
CA ARG A 55 -3.37 16.38 11.00
C ARG A 55 -2.96 14.99 11.49
N LEU A 56 -3.28 13.92 10.75
CA LEU A 56 -2.84 12.56 11.08
C LEU A 56 -1.31 12.45 11.10
N ALA A 57 -0.60 13.08 10.15
CA ALA A 57 0.85 13.11 10.10
C ALA A 57 1.45 13.88 11.30
N VAL A 58 0.86 14.99 11.69
CA VAL A 58 1.28 15.76 12.89
C VAL A 58 1.03 14.98 14.18
N GLN A 59 -0.04 14.20 14.26
CA GLN A 59 -0.36 13.37 15.43
C GLN A 59 0.40 12.04 15.47
N GLY A 60 0.99 11.61 14.37
CA GLY A 60 1.67 10.33 14.20
C GLY A 60 3.11 10.45 13.73
N ALA A 61 3.55 9.45 12.99
CA ALA A 61 4.82 9.39 12.29
C ALA A 61 4.57 9.32 10.77
N ARG A 62 5.27 10.16 10.00
CA ARG A 62 5.27 10.18 8.55
C ARG A 62 6.53 9.50 8.03
N PHE A 63 6.38 8.51 7.15
CA PHE A 63 7.49 7.78 6.54
C PHE A 63 7.75 8.34 5.15
N THR A 64 8.98 8.73 4.86
CA THR A 64 9.38 9.26 3.54
C THR A 64 9.79 8.15 2.57
N ASP A 65 10.14 6.97 3.10
CA ASP A 65 10.71 5.82 2.37
C ASP A 65 9.89 4.56 2.61
N ALA A 66 8.57 4.64 2.39
CA ALA A 66 7.66 3.51 2.47
C ALA A 66 7.33 2.98 1.08
N TYR A 67 7.21 1.65 0.94
CA TYR A 67 7.09 0.98 -0.34
C TYR A 67 5.93 0.01 -0.39
N ALA A 68 5.18 0.06 -1.50
CA ALA A 68 4.35 -1.05 -1.94
C ALA A 68 5.24 -2.22 -2.36
N ALA A 69 4.87 -3.45 -2.03
CA ALA A 69 5.65 -4.64 -2.42
C ALA A 69 5.51 -4.98 -3.92
N CYS A 70 4.65 -4.27 -4.64
CA CYS A 70 4.45 -4.42 -6.09
C CYS A 70 3.93 -3.10 -6.68
N PRO A 71 4.22 -2.78 -7.95
CA PRO A 71 3.74 -1.55 -8.58
C PRO A 71 2.26 -1.61 -9.01
N VAL A 72 1.50 -2.64 -8.59
CA VAL A 72 0.07 -2.81 -8.89
C VAL A 72 -0.69 -3.35 -7.68
N CYS A 73 -2.04 -3.20 -7.68
CA CYS A 73 -2.91 -3.31 -6.52
C CYS A 73 -2.99 -4.70 -5.85
N SER A 74 -3.40 -5.78 -6.54
CA SER A 74 -3.65 -7.08 -5.90
C SER A 74 -2.45 -7.64 -5.15
N PRO A 75 -1.22 -7.65 -5.70
CA PRO A 75 -0.05 -8.17 -5.00
C PRO A 75 0.28 -7.39 -3.72
N THR A 76 0.18 -6.06 -3.76
CA THR A 76 0.42 -5.23 -2.58
C THR A 76 -0.64 -5.47 -1.52
N ARG A 77 -1.93 -5.62 -1.90
CA ARG A 77 -3.02 -5.94 -0.96
C ARG A 77 -2.79 -7.29 -0.30
N ALA A 78 -2.36 -8.32 -1.06
CA ALA A 78 -1.97 -9.60 -0.49
C ALA A 78 -0.81 -9.44 0.50
N SER A 79 0.22 -8.66 0.18
CA SER A 79 1.38 -8.44 1.06
C SER A 79 1.02 -7.72 2.38
N ILE A 80 0.10 -6.75 2.34
CA ILE A 80 -0.43 -6.05 3.52
C ILE A 80 -1.12 -7.03 4.46
N LEU A 81 -1.95 -7.92 3.89
CA LEU A 81 -2.77 -8.84 4.67
C LEU A 81 -2.02 -10.04 5.21
N THR A 82 -0.91 -10.47 4.58
CA THR A 82 -0.18 -11.69 4.92
C THR A 82 1.22 -11.47 5.48
N GLY A 83 1.80 -10.27 5.31
CA GLY A 83 3.20 -9.99 5.66
C GLY A 83 4.21 -10.70 4.75
N ARG A 84 3.78 -11.20 3.57
CA ARG A 84 4.61 -11.97 2.64
C ARG A 84 4.79 -11.22 1.32
N TYR A 85 5.96 -11.39 0.70
CA TYR A 85 6.17 -10.85 -0.65
C TYR A 85 5.22 -11.48 -1.66
N PRO A 86 4.76 -10.71 -2.68
CA PRO A 86 3.84 -11.18 -3.72
C PRO A 86 4.25 -12.49 -4.39
N VAL A 87 5.55 -12.69 -4.60
CA VAL A 87 6.10 -13.92 -5.17
C VAL A 87 5.80 -15.17 -4.34
N ARG A 88 5.65 -15.04 -3.02
CA ARG A 88 5.33 -16.15 -2.11
C ARG A 88 3.83 -16.46 -2.08
N THR A 89 2.99 -15.44 -2.22
CA THR A 89 1.52 -15.63 -2.29
C THR A 89 1.06 -16.13 -3.67
N GLY A 90 1.92 -15.99 -4.70
CA GLY A 90 1.60 -16.29 -6.09
C GLY A 90 0.76 -15.22 -6.79
N VAL A 91 0.30 -14.20 -6.07
CA VAL A 91 -0.38 -13.04 -6.63
C VAL A 91 0.68 -12.02 -7.03
N THR A 92 1.14 -12.09 -8.28
CA THR A 92 2.29 -11.33 -8.78
C THR A 92 1.91 -10.22 -9.77
N ASP A 93 0.64 -10.18 -10.20
CA ASP A 93 0.05 -9.11 -11.03
C ASP A 93 -1.34 -8.76 -10.49
N TRP A 94 -1.95 -7.67 -11.00
CA TRP A 94 -3.35 -7.36 -10.70
C TRP A 94 -4.27 -8.49 -11.18
N ILE A 95 -5.25 -8.87 -10.40
CA ILE A 95 -6.19 -9.94 -10.72
C ILE A 95 -7.28 -9.41 -11.68
N PRO A 96 -7.56 -10.11 -12.80
CA PRO A 96 -7.11 -11.47 -13.17
C PRO A 96 -5.79 -11.55 -13.94
N GLY A 97 -5.02 -10.48 -14.05
CA GLY A 97 -3.84 -10.39 -14.89
C GLY A 97 -4.19 -10.13 -16.37
N ARG A 98 -3.17 -10.09 -17.20
CA ARG A 98 -3.36 -9.88 -18.65
C ARG A 98 -3.66 -11.18 -19.39
N PRO A 99 -4.58 -11.15 -20.37
CA PRO A 99 -4.89 -12.33 -21.17
C PRO A 99 -3.75 -12.76 -22.12
N SER A 100 -2.93 -11.81 -22.60
CA SER A 100 -1.85 -12.08 -23.55
C SER A 100 -0.49 -11.83 -22.91
N HIS A 101 0.30 -12.89 -22.81
CA HIS A 101 1.65 -12.90 -22.25
C HIS A 101 2.74 -12.68 -23.29
N GLU A 102 2.39 -12.45 -24.56
CA GLU A 102 3.23 -12.67 -25.74
C GLU A 102 3.52 -11.40 -26.54
N ARG A 103 3.63 -10.25 -25.86
CA ARG A 103 3.82 -8.95 -26.55
C ARG A 103 5.28 -8.55 -26.78
N GLY A 104 6.23 -9.32 -26.26
CA GLY A 104 7.65 -8.98 -26.30
C GLY A 104 8.54 -10.21 -26.47
N PRO A 105 9.86 -10.02 -26.29
CA PRO A 105 10.85 -11.09 -26.45
C PRO A 105 10.75 -12.19 -25.39
N ILE A 106 9.94 -11.98 -24.35
CA ILE A 106 9.76 -12.97 -23.27
C ILE A 106 8.29 -13.29 -23.05
N THR A 107 8.02 -14.53 -22.66
CA THR A 107 6.72 -15.01 -22.16
C THR A 107 6.71 -14.87 -20.65
N THR A 108 5.75 -14.12 -20.13
CA THR A 108 5.63 -13.86 -18.69
C THR A 108 4.90 -15.01 -17.97
N PRO A 109 5.24 -15.32 -16.71
CA PRO A 109 4.48 -16.29 -15.92
C PRO A 109 3.05 -15.80 -15.68
N ARG A 110 2.15 -16.73 -15.34
CA ARG A 110 0.78 -16.36 -14.93
C ARG A 110 0.76 -15.99 -13.46
N THR A 111 0.03 -14.94 -13.12
CA THR A 111 -0.32 -14.63 -11.74
C THR A 111 -1.42 -15.59 -11.23
N ALA A 112 -1.49 -15.82 -9.94
CA ALA A 112 -2.68 -16.42 -9.33
C ALA A 112 -3.89 -15.50 -9.51
N THR A 113 -5.06 -16.10 -9.71
CA THR A 113 -6.34 -15.38 -9.89
C THR A 113 -7.07 -15.10 -8.58
N GLU A 114 -6.55 -15.64 -7.47
CA GLU A 114 -7.01 -15.42 -6.11
C GLU A 114 -5.87 -15.58 -5.10
N MET A 115 -5.99 -14.93 -3.95
CA MET A 115 -5.17 -15.21 -2.78
C MET A 115 -5.66 -16.52 -2.15
N LYS A 116 -4.77 -17.49 -2.04
CA LYS A 116 -5.10 -18.82 -1.52
C LYS A 116 -5.60 -18.76 -0.07
N LEU A 117 -6.53 -19.66 0.29
CA LEU A 117 -7.06 -19.75 1.66
C LEU A 117 -6.04 -20.29 2.67
N GLU A 118 -4.93 -20.89 2.20
CA GLU A 118 -3.81 -21.32 3.04
C GLU A 118 -2.92 -20.17 3.52
N GLU A 119 -3.04 -18.98 2.88
CA GLU A 119 -2.36 -17.78 3.34
C GLU A 119 -3.02 -17.26 4.63
N THR A 120 -2.24 -17.14 5.68
CA THR A 120 -2.77 -16.58 6.95
C THR A 120 -2.87 -15.07 6.86
N THR A 121 -4.08 -14.54 6.90
CA THR A 121 -4.33 -13.10 6.92
C THR A 121 -4.22 -12.50 8.32
N ILE A 122 -4.11 -11.17 8.40
CA ILE A 122 -4.11 -10.45 9.69
C ILE A 122 -5.45 -10.63 10.43
N ALA A 123 -6.59 -10.78 9.72
CA ALA A 123 -7.88 -11.06 10.35
C ALA A 123 -7.89 -12.44 11.02
N GLU A 124 -7.39 -13.47 10.33
CA GLU A 124 -7.25 -14.82 10.89
C GLU A 124 -6.27 -14.87 12.06
N ARG A 125 -5.22 -14.02 12.04
CA ARG A 125 -4.26 -13.95 13.14
C ARG A 125 -4.83 -13.27 14.37
N LEU A 126 -5.65 -12.26 14.21
CA LEU A 126 -6.25 -11.47 15.28
C LEU A 126 -7.54 -12.10 15.83
N GLY A 127 -8.34 -12.81 15.01
CA GLY A 127 -9.61 -13.41 15.39
C GLY A 127 -9.55 -14.28 16.65
N PRO A 128 -8.64 -15.29 16.73
CA PRO A 128 -8.48 -16.12 17.93
C PRO A 128 -8.08 -15.35 19.20
N ALA A 129 -7.51 -14.14 19.05
CA ALA A 129 -7.23 -13.22 20.14
C ALA A 129 -8.44 -12.36 20.54
N GLY A 130 -9.62 -12.60 19.95
CA GLY A 130 -10.89 -11.96 20.28
C GLY A 130 -11.10 -10.60 19.64
N TYR A 131 -10.42 -10.32 18.50
CA TYR A 131 -10.67 -9.13 17.71
C TYR A 131 -11.91 -9.31 16.84
N ARG A 132 -12.72 -8.26 16.73
CA ARG A 132 -13.73 -8.11 15.68
C ARG A 132 -13.07 -7.51 14.43
N SER A 133 -13.47 -7.96 13.25
CA SER A 133 -12.83 -7.51 12.02
C SER A 133 -13.82 -7.18 10.91
N ALA A 134 -13.55 -6.10 10.18
CA ALA A 134 -14.29 -5.74 8.98
C ALA A 134 -13.34 -5.34 7.84
N SER A 135 -13.66 -5.80 6.62
CA SER A 135 -13.14 -5.28 5.37
C SER A 135 -14.21 -4.41 4.72
N VAL A 136 -13.95 -3.11 4.57
CA VAL A 136 -14.92 -2.13 4.05
C VAL A 136 -14.34 -1.47 2.81
N GLY A 137 -14.70 -1.92 1.61
CA GLY A 137 -14.24 -1.38 0.33
C GLY A 137 -13.65 -2.44 -0.62
N LYS A 138 -12.70 -2.03 -1.45
CA LYS A 138 -12.10 -2.86 -2.50
C LYS A 138 -11.32 -4.05 -1.93
N TRP A 139 -11.70 -5.26 -2.34
CA TRP A 139 -10.97 -6.47 -2.01
C TRP A 139 -9.91 -6.82 -3.06
N HIS A 140 -10.36 -7.21 -4.26
CA HIS A 140 -9.53 -7.49 -5.43
C HIS A 140 -8.50 -8.64 -5.23
N LEU A 141 -8.84 -9.64 -4.42
CA LEU A 141 -7.99 -10.80 -4.12
C LEU A 141 -8.67 -12.14 -4.40
N GLY A 142 -9.64 -12.16 -5.31
CA GLY A 142 -10.28 -13.38 -5.79
C GLY A 142 -11.79 -13.28 -5.93
N ASN A 143 -12.35 -14.33 -6.54
CA ASN A 143 -13.80 -14.50 -6.74
C ASN A 143 -14.50 -14.96 -5.47
N LYS A 144 -15.84 -15.17 -5.55
CA LYS A 144 -16.64 -15.72 -4.46
C LYS A 144 -16.04 -17.05 -3.99
N GLY A 145 -15.87 -17.21 -2.69
CA GLY A 145 -15.12 -18.30 -2.04
C GLY A 145 -13.72 -17.89 -1.62
N PHE A 146 -13.27 -16.68 -2.03
CA PHE A 146 -12.00 -16.05 -1.63
C PHE A 146 -12.20 -14.60 -1.16
N TRP A 147 -13.43 -14.26 -0.75
CA TRP A 147 -13.76 -12.92 -0.27
C TRP A 147 -13.28 -12.70 1.18
N PRO A 148 -13.37 -11.48 1.73
CA PRO A 148 -12.94 -11.20 3.09
C PRO A 148 -13.46 -12.18 4.14
N ILE A 149 -14.72 -12.61 4.04
CA ILE A 149 -15.32 -13.60 4.96
C ILE A 149 -14.61 -14.95 4.88
N ASP A 150 -14.23 -15.37 3.67
CA ASP A 150 -13.51 -16.64 3.45
C ASP A 150 -12.04 -16.55 3.91
N GLN A 151 -11.55 -15.33 4.18
CA GLN A 151 -10.19 -14.96 4.58
C GLN A 151 -10.14 -14.42 6.03
N GLY A 152 -11.12 -14.81 6.86
CA GLY A 152 -11.10 -14.60 8.30
C GLY A 152 -11.68 -13.27 8.81
N PHE A 153 -12.20 -12.40 7.95
CA PHE A 153 -12.93 -11.21 8.40
C PHE A 153 -14.35 -11.56 8.86
N ASP A 154 -14.83 -10.93 9.93
CA ASP A 154 -16.21 -11.11 10.40
C ASP A 154 -17.22 -10.40 9.49
N GLU A 155 -16.86 -9.25 8.92
CA GLU A 155 -17.73 -8.45 8.05
C GLU A 155 -17.02 -8.13 6.72
N ASN A 156 -17.76 -8.27 5.60
CA ASN A 156 -17.37 -7.78 4.27
C ASN A 156 -18.39 -6.77 3.77
N ILE A 157 -18.00 -5.52 3.57
CA ILE A 157 -18.85 -4.45 3.07
C ILE A 157 -18.22 -3.88 1.80
N GLY A 158 -18.79 -4.18 0.64
CA GLY A 158 -18.33 -3.66 -0.65
C GLY A 158 -17.20 -4.44 -1.32
N GLY A 159 -16.58 -5.42 -0.65
CA GLY A 159 -15.45 -6.17 -1.18
C GLY A 159 -15.86 -7.32 -2.11
N ASN A 160 -15.34 -7.33 -3.35
CA ASN A 160 -15.50 -8.42 -4.31
C ASN A 160 -14.24 -8.57 -5.18
N HIS A 161 -14.34 -9.34 -6.27
CA HIS A 161 -13.23 -9.61 -7.21
C HIS A 161 -12.80 -8.39 -8.03
N SER A 162 -13.63 -7.35 -8.12
CA SER A 162 -13.38 -6.20 -9.00
C SER A 162 -12.23 -5.33 -8.50
N GLY A 163 -11.30 -5.02 -9.39
CA GLY A 163 -10.23 -4.07 -9.17
C GLY A 163 -10.61 -2.62 -9.40
N SER A 164 -11.81 -2.36 -9.93
CA SER A 164 -12.33 -1.03 -10.26
C SER A 164 -13.58 -0.73 -9.45
N PRO A 165 -13.96 0.55 -9.29
CA PRO A 165 -15.24 0.91 -8.71
C PRO A 165 -16.39 0.23 -9.48
N PRO A 166 -17.56 0.05 -8.86
CA PRO A 166 -18.68 -0.61 -9.49
C PRO A 166 -19.10 0.12 -10.78
N LYS A 167 -19.46 -0.67 -11.80
CA LYS A 167 -19.98 -0.12 -13.06
C LYS A 167 -21.31 0.59 -12.79
N SER A 168 -21.38 1.85 -13.15
CA SER A 168 -22.58 2.68 -13.03
C SER A 168 -22.58 3.72 -14.15
N PRO A 169 -23.71 4.35 -14.48
CA PRO A 169 -23.78 5.41 -15.50
C PRO A 169 -22.86 6.59 -15.19
N LYS A 170 -22.63 6.90 -13.91
CA LYS A 170 -21.69 7.91 -13.45
C LYS A 170 -20.68 7.25 -12.48
N PRO A 171 -19.37 7.23 -12.81
CA PRO A 171 -18.37 6.60 -11.95
C PRO A 171 -18.46 7.07 -10.49
N TYR A 172 -18.34 6.14 -9.55
CA TYR A 172 -18.45 6.35 -8.11
C TYR A 172 -19.85 6.72 -7.58
N PHE A 173 -20.85 6.85 -8.44
CA PHE A 173 -22.23 7.17 -8.00
C PHE A 173 -23.18 6.01 -8.26
N GLY A 174 -24.14 5.84 -7.34
CA GLY A 174 -25.25 4.90 -7.54
C GLY A 174 -26.09 5.24 -8.78
N PRO A 175 -26.89 4.27 -9.27
CA PRO A 175 -27.17 3.02 -8.56
C PRO A 175 -26.08 1.96 -8.76
N PHE A 176 -25.71 1.28 -7.68
CA PHE A 176 -24.85 0.08 -7.72
C PHE A 176 -25.17 -0.88 -6.57
N GLU A 177 -24.78 -2.13 -6.74
CA GLU A 177 -24.85 -3.15 -5.70
C GLU A 177 -23.51 -3.86 -5.57
N LEU A 178 -22.95 -3.84 -4.35
CA LEU A 178 -21.75 -4.55 -3.90
C LEU A 178 -22.14 -5.47 -2.72
N PRO A 179 -21.32 -6.45 -2.34
CA PRO A 179 -21.57 -7.26 -1.17
C PRO A 179 -21.89 -6.40 0.06
N ASN A 180 -23.08 -6.60 0.63
CA ASN A 180 -23.58 -5.87 1.81
C ASN A 180 -23.58 -4.33 1.71
N LEU A 181 -23.54 -3.78 0.49
CA LEU A 181 -23.57 -2.34 0.23
C LEU A 181 -24.37 -2.03 -1.02
N LYS A 182 -25.46 -1.28 -0.85
CA LYS A 182 -26.29 -0.77 -1.97
C LYS A 182 -26.27 0.75 -1.96
N ALA A 183 -26.28 1.34 -3.15
CA ALA A 183 -26.42 2.77 -3.33
C ALA A 183 -27.55 3.07 -4.30
N ALA A 184 -28.39 4.02 -3.92
CA ALA A 184 -29.39 4.62 -4.78
C ALA A 184 -28.75 5.62 -5.75
N GLU A 185 -29.54 6.13 -6.70
CA GLU A 185 -29.10 7.16 -7.63
C GLU A 185 -28.53 8.39 -6.90
N GLY A 186 -27.33 8.82 -7.31
CA GLY A 186 -26.67 10.00 -6.74
C GLY A 186 -25.90 9.77 -5.44
N GLU A 187 -26.07 8.62 -4.76
CA GLU A 187 -25.25 8.30 -3.58
C GLU A 187 -23.81 8.03 -3.97
N PHE A 188 -22.85 8.58 -3.23
CA PHE A 188 -21.42 8.56 -3.54
C PHE A 188 -20.72 7.41 -2.82
N LEU A 189 -19.96 6.59 -3.57
CA LEU A 189 -19.32 5.36 -3.07
C LEU A 189 -18.37 5.63 -1.89
N THR A 190 -17.51 6.65 -1.99
CA THR A 190 -16.55 6.98 -0.93
C THR A 190 -17.26 7.33 0.38
N GLU A 191 -18.39 8.07 0.32
CA GLU A 191 -19.20 8.40 1.49
C GLU A 191 -19.89 7.18 2.08
N LYS A 192 -20.42 6.29 1.23
CA LYS A 192 -21.07 5.03 1.68
C LYS A 192 -20.10 4.14 2.44
N LEU A 193 -18.88 3.96 1.90
CA LEU A 193 -17.83 3.18 2.55
C LEU A 193 -17.38 3.84 3.86
N THR A 194 -17.23 5.16 3.85
CA THR A 194 -16.89 5.93 5.05
C THR A 194 -17.94 5.76 6.15
N GLN A 195 -19.23 5.85 5.79
CA GLN A 195 -20.31 5.67 6.76
C GLN A 195 -20.30 4.25 7.35
N ALA A 196 -20.11 3.22 6.50
CA ALA A 196 -20.01 1.84 6.98
C ALA A 196 -18.83 1.64 7.95
N ALA A 197 -17.69 2.29 7.69
CA ALA A 197 -16.53 2.28 8.58
C ALA A 197 -16.82 2.96 9.93
N VAL A 198 -17.46 4.14 9.91
CA VAL A 198 -17.89 4.88 11.10
C VAL A 198 -18.89 4.05 11.93
N ASP A 199 -19.86 3.42 11.28
CA ASP A 199 -20.84 2.56 11.94
C ASP A 199 -20.19 1.34 12.59
N PHE A 200 -19.17 0.72 11.92
CA PHE A 200 -18.40 -0.38 12.48
C PHE A 200 -17.63 0.03 13.74
N ILE A 201 -16.96 1.18 13.72
CA ILE A 201 -16.25 1.74 14.88
C ILE A 201 -17.21 1.94 16.05
N GLY A 202 -18.37 2.55 15.80
CA GLY A 202 -19.37 2.83 16.82
C GLY A 202 -19.90 1.56 17.48
N ARG A 203 -20.21 0.52 16.69
CA ARG A 203 -20.72 -0.78 17.21
C ARG A 203 -19.68 -1.56 18.01
N ASN A 204 -18.38 -1.42 17.68
CA ASN A 204 -17.31 -2.23 18.27
C ASN A 204 -16.43 -1.45 19.26
N ARG A 205 -16.86 -0.27 19.71
CA ARG A 205 -16.07 0.59 20.61
C ARG A 205 -15.64 -0.07 21.94
N SER A 206 -16.32 -1.14 22.38
CA SER A 206 -16.01 -1.86 23.62
C SER A 206 -15.08 -3.05 23.42
N ASP A 207 -14.95 -3.54 22.21
CA ASP A 207 -14.13 -4.70 21.85
C ASP A 207 -12.87 -4.27 21.11
N PRO A 208 -11.78 -5.05 21.14
CA PRO A 208 -10.67 -4.83 20.23
C PRO A 208 -11.09 -5.17 18.80
N PHE A 209 -10.67 -4.33 17.84
CA PHE A 209 -11.08 -4.55 16.45
C PHE A 209 -9.96 -4.25 15.43
N LEU A 210 -10.13 -4.84 14.26
CA LEU A 210 -9.44 -4.53 13.01
C LEU A 210 -10.47 -3.98 12.01
N LEU A 211 -10.32 -2.72 11.61
CA LEU A 211 -10.99 -2.15 10.46
C LEU A 211 -9.98 -2.01 9.31
N TYR A 212 -10.14 -2.82 8.26
CA TYR A 212 -9.45 -2.66 6.98
C TYR A 212 -10.39 -1.88 6.05
N LEU A 213 -10.00 -0.65 5.71
CA LEU A 213 -10.77 0.29 4.89
C LEU A 213 -10.04 0.58 3.57
N PRO A 214 -10.02 -0.38 2.63
CA PRO A 214 -9.44 -0.18 1.30
C PRO A 214 -10.44 0.54 0.40
N HIS A 215 -10.24 1.84 0.23
CA HIS A 215 -11.05 2.63 -0.69
C HIS A 215 -10.84 2.21 -2.16
N TYR A 216 -11.83 2.49 -3.02
CA TYR A 216 -11.66 2.50 -4.48
C TYR A 216 -11.04 3.83 -4.96
N THR A 217 -11.11 4.87 -4.12
CA THR A 217 -10.60 6.24 -4.37
C THR A 217 -9.07 6.23 -4.25
N VAL A 218 -8.35 6.66 -5.28
CA VAL A 218 -8.68 7.51 -6.44
C VAL A 218 -8.61 6.76 -7.80
N HIS A 219 -8.90 5.48 -7.85
CA HIS A 219 -8.80 4.62 -9.05
C HIS A 219 -9.73 5.10 -10.18
N ILE A 220 -9.28 4.92 -11.42
CA ILE A 220 -10.11 5.16 -12.61
C ILE A 220 -11.27 4.13 -12.75
N PRO A 221 -12.39 4.45 -13.46
CA PRO A 221 -12.67 5.77 -14.06
C PRO A 221 -12.90 6.83 -12.99
N LEU A 222 -12.37 8.06 -13.24
CA LEU A 222 -12.47 9.13 -12.26
C LEU A 222 -13.92 9.59 -12.07
N GLY A 223 -14.29 9.87 -10.81
CA GLY A 223 -15.63 10.37 -10.48
C GLY A 223 -15.66 11.05 -9.10
N ALA A 224 -16.15 12.29 -9.07
CA ALA A 224 -16.27 13.08 -7.86
C ALA A 224 -17.56 13.92 -7.85
N ARG A 225 -17.90 14.50 -6.70
CA ARG A 225 -19.05 15.38 -6.57
C ARG A 225 -18.86 16.62 -7.45
N GLY A 226 -19.88 16.98 -8.24
CA GLY A 226 -19.78 18.07 -9.23
C GLY A 226 -19.39 19.42 -8.64
N ALA A 227 -19.87 19.75 -7.44
CA ALA A 227 -19.52 20.99 -6.74
C ALA A 227 -18.03 21.06 -6.40
N ASP A 228 -17.42 19.92 -6.01
CA ASP A 228 -15.99 19.83 -5.66
C ASP A 228 -15.15 19.96 -6.92
N VAL A 229 -15.55 19.27 -8.02
CA VAL A 229 -14.90 19.41 -9.32
C VAL A 229 -14.88 20.85 -9.78
N ALA A 230 -16.02 21.56 -9.73
CA ALA A 230 -16.12 22.95 -10.13
C ALA A 230 -15.20 23.89 -9.31
N ARG A 231 -15.06 23.63 -8.00
CA ARG A 231 -14.10 24.37 -7.16
C ARG A 231 -12.65 24.15 -7.60
N HIS A 232 -12.31 22.93 -7.98
CA HIS A 232 -10.97 22.59 -8.45
C HIS A 232 -10.70 23.08 -9.87
N GLU A 233 -11.69 23.06 -10.78
CA GLU A 233 -11.59 23.62 -12.13
C GLU A 233 -11.21 25.10 -12.08
N ALA A 234 -11.84 25.88 -11.21
CA ALA A 234 -11.54 27.29 -11.03
C ALA A 234 -10.10 27.56 -10.55
N LYS A 235 -9.45 26.58 -9.89
CA LYS A 235 -8.11 26.71 -9.31
C LYS A 235 -7.02 26.01 -10.15
N ALA A 236 -7.37 24.96 -10.90
CA ALA A 236 -6.41 24.07 -11.56
C ALA A 236 -5.56 24.80 -12.60
N ASN A 237 -6.19 25.64 -13.40
CA ASN A 237 -5.54 26.41 -14.46
C ASN A 237 -4.60 25.55 -15.33
N GLY A 238 -5.01 24.32 -15.64
CA GLY A 238 -4.25 23.32 -16.40
C GLY A 238 -3.09 22.63 -15.67
N ARG A 239 -2.85 22.93 -14.40
CA ARG A 239 -1.72 22.38 -13.61
C ARG A 239 -1.96 20.98 -13.04
N TYR A 240 -3.23 20.60 -12.86
CA TYR A 240 -3.63 19.30 -12.34
C TYR A 240 -5.04 18.92 -12.83
N ASN A 241 -5.39 17.65 -12.70
CA ASN A 241 -6.72 17.15 -13.05
C ASN A 241 -7.72 17.51 -11.93
N PRO A 242 -8.75 18.33 -12.21
CA PRO A 242 -9.69 18.80 -11.19
C PRO A 242 -10.59 17.68 -10.63
N VAL A 243 -10.91 16.64 -11.43
CA VAL A 243 -11.69 15.51 -10.95
C VAL A 243 -10.87 14.68 -9.96
N TYR A 244 -9.60 14.44 -10.29
CA TYR A 244 -8.68 13.73 -9.40
C TYR A 244 -8.49 14.50 -8.08
N ALA A 245 -8.27 15.80 -8.12
CA ALA A 245 -8.15 16.64 -6.94
C ALA A 245 -9.40 16.59 -6.04
N ALA A 246 -10.60 16.59 -6.63
CA ALA A 246 -11.85 16.43 -5.89
C ALA A 246 -12.00 15.02 -5.27
N MET A 247 -11.44 13.99 -5.91
CA MET A 247 -11.38 12.65 -5.32
C MET A 247 -10.39 12.60 -4.14
N VAL A 248 -9.22 13.24 -4.25
CA VAL A 248 -8.26 13.39 -3.14
C VAL A 248 -8.92 14.08 -1.95
N GLU A 249 -9.67 15.18 -2.18
CA GLU A 249 -10.44 15.87 -1.15
C GLU A 249 -11.47 14.93 -0.48
N SER A 250 -12.19 14.12 -1.27
CA SER A 250 -13.17 13.16 -0.74
C SER A 250 -12.52 12.06 0.11
N LEU A 251 -11.31 11.62 -0.24
CA LEU A 251 -10.54 10.67 0.55
C LEU A 251 -10.09 11.30 1.88
N ASP A 252 -9.59 12.54 1.84
CA ASP A 252 -9.20 13.27 3.05
C ASP A 252 -10.40 13.52 4.00
N GLU A 253 -11.57 13.86 3.45
CA GLU A 253 -12.82 13.96 4.23
C GLU A 253 -13.18 12.63 4.89
N SER A 254 -13.03 11.51 4.16
CA SER A 254 -13.26 10.17 4.71
C SER A 254 -12.35 9.88 5.89
N VAL A 255 -11.04 10.16 5.75
CA VAL A 255 -10.06 10.04 6.85
C VAL A 255 -10.49 10.89 8.04
N GLY A 256 -10.90 12.14 7.80
CA GLY A 256 -11.38 13.05 8.85
C GLY A 256 -12.56 12.48 9.63
N ARG A 257 -13.56 11.92 8.94
CA ARG A 257 -14.74 11.29 9.56
C ARG A 257 -14.39 10.04 10.37
N VAL A 258 -13.46 9.20 9.88
CA VAL A 258 -12.98 8.01 10.60
C VAL A 258 -12.24 8.42 11.87
N LEU A 259 -11.38 9.44 11.80
CA LEU A 259 -10.67 9.95 12.97
C LEU A 259 -11.64 10.55 14.01
N ALA A 260 -12.64 11.31 13.56
CA ALA A 260 -13.68 11.85 14.43
C ALA A 260 -14.49 10.73 15.14
N ALA A 261 -14.84 9.66 14.41
CA ALA A 261 -15.54 8.51 14.99
C ALA A 261 -14.70 7.79 16.08
N ILE A 262 -13.38 7.71 15.90
CA ILE A 262 -12.45 7.15 16.91
C ILE A 262 -12.42 8.05 18.16
N ASP A 263 -12.38 9.37 17.98
CA ASP A 263 -12.35 10.34 19.05
C ASP A 263 -13.70 10.36 19.82
N GLU A 264 -14.84 10.39 19.12
CA GLU A 264 -16.19 10.34 19.68
C GLU A 264 -16.47 9.04 20.43
N ALA A 265 -15.92 7.91 19.95
CA ALA A 265 -16.03 6.64 20.66
C ALA A 265 -15.16 6.56 21.92
N GLY A 266 -14.28 7.54 22.18
CA GLY A 266 -13.38 7.57 23.33
C GLY A 266 -12.29 6.50 23.30
N ILE A 267 -11.85 6.10 22.11
CA ILE A 267 -10.89 5.01 21.92
C ILE A 267 -9.58 5.44 21.22
N ALA A 268 -9.36 6.74 21.09
CA ALA A 268 -8.24 7.31 20.37
C ALA A 268 -6.88 6.90 20.95
N ASP A 269 -6.77 6.79 22.26
CA ASP A 269 -5.54 6.43 22.99
C ASP A 269 -5.12 4.95 22.84
N ARG A 270 -6.04 4.09 22.35
CA ARG A 270 -5.80 2.67 22.11
C ARG A 270 -6.03 2.25 20.65
N THR A 271 -6.08 3.19 19.70
CA THR A 271 -6.29 2.91 18.28
C THR A 271 -5.07 3.32 17.46
N ILE A 272 -4.41 2.33 16.83
CA ILE A 272 -3.37 2.58 15.83
C ILE A 272 -4.03 2.77 14.48
N VAL A 273 -3.74 3.89 13.82
CA VAL A 273 -4.26 4.22 12.49
C VAL A 273 -3.11 4.21 11.49
N PHE A 274 -3.28 3.45 10.40
CA PHE A 274 -2.41 3.44 9.23
C PHE A 274 -3.12 4.14 8.07
N PHE A 275 -2.38 4.95 7.33
CA PHE A 275 -2.76 5.44 6.01
C PHE A 275 -1.66 5.06 5.03
N PHE A 276 -2.02 4.41 3.93
CA PHE A 276 -1.08 3.93 2.91
C PHE A 276 -1.73 3.92 1.52
N SER A 277 -0.94 3.85 0.43
CA SER A 277 -1.41 3.57 -0.93
C SER A 277 -0.96 2.19 -1.39
N ASP A 278 -1.77 1.50 -2.22
CA ASP A 278 -1.44 0.15 -2.68
C ASP A 278 -0.42 0.12 -3.83
N ASN A 279 -0.29 1.19 -4.57
CA ASN A 279 0.75 1.43 -5.58
C ASN A 279 0.79 2.91 -5.96
N GLY A 280 1.80 3.31 -6.71
CA GLY A 280 1.97 4.67 -7.15
C GLY A 280 0.82 5.23 -7.98
N GLY A 281 0.71 6.55 -8.01
CA GLY A 281 -0.32 7.25 -8.76
C GLY A 281 -0.30 6.92 -10.25
N LEU A 282 -1.49 6.80 -10.83
CA LEU A 282 -1.66 6.56 -12.26
C LEU A 282 -1.38 7.86 -13.04
N ARG A 283 -0.33 7.87 -13.87
CA ARG A 283 0.02 9.09 -14.63
C ARG A 283 -0.97 9.44 -15.73
N TYR A 284 -1.44 8.44 -16.49
CA TYR A 284 -2.28 8.63 -17.65
C TYR A 284 -3.42 7.64 -17.74
N GLU A 285 -4.58 8.11 -18.16
CA GLU A 285 -5.76 7.28 -18.41
C GLU A 285 -5.79 6.81 -19.87
N GLY A 286 -5.54 5.51 -20.09
CA GLY A 286 -5.75 4.83 -21.36
C GLY A 286 -4.95 5.36 -22.57
N PRO A 287 -5.34 4.93 -23.78
CA PRO A 287 -4.61 5.28 -25.03
C PRO A 287 -4.57 6.77 -25.34
N ALA A 288 -5.54 7.54 -24.85
CA ALA A 288 -5.61 8.99 -25.05
C ALA A 288 -4.61 9.78 -24.20
N GLN A 289 -3.87 9.09 -23.30
CA GLN A 289 -2.88 9.68 -22.40
C GLN A 289 -3.38 10.93 -21.66
N LYS A 290 -4.64 10.91 -21.19
CA LYS A 290 -5.17 11.98 -20.36
C LYS A 290 -4.45 11.96 -19.01
N PRO A 291 -3.88 13.10 -18.56
CA PRO A 291 -3.22 13.17 -17.26
C PRO A 291 -4.19 12.86 -16.12
N VAL A 292 -3.78 12.01 -15.20
CA VAL A 292 -4.49 11.71 -13.95
C VAL A 292 -3.78 12.38 -12.79
N THR A 293 -2.54 11.96 -12.47
CA THR A 293 -1.68 12.62 -11.49
C THR A 293 -0.24 12.73 -11.98
N ASP A 294 0.56 13.52 -11.27
CA ASP A 294 2.00 13.67 -11.49
C ASP A 294 2.77 13.21 -10.24
N ASN A 295 3.54 12.13 -10.39
CA ASN A 295 4.35 11.58 -9.30
C ASN A 295 5.68 12.31 -9.09
N SER A 296 5.96 13.40 -9.83
CA SER A 296 7.22 14.16 -9.67
C SER A 296 7.48 14.52 -8.19
N PRO A 297 8.76 14.43 -7.73
CA PRO A 297 9.99 14.19 -8.48
C PRO A 297 10.28 12.72 -8.84
N LEU A 298 9.44 11.77 -8.41
CA LEU A 298 9.62 10.34 -8.64
C LEU A 298 9.41 9.98 -10.12
N ARG A 299 10.21 9.02 -10.60
CA ARG A 299 10.12 8.55 -11.98
C ARG A 299 8.91 7.62 -12.17
N ALA A 300 8.19 7.78 -13.28
CA ALA A 300 7.06 6.97 -13.72
C ALA A 300 5.86 6.98 -12.73
N GLY A 301 5.17 5.87 -12.54
CA GLY A 301 4.00 5.70 -11.69
C GLY A 301 3.53 4.25 -11.69
N LYS A 302 2.26 4.02 -11.37
CA LYS A 302 1.62 2.70 -11.34
C LYS A 302 2.13 1.79 -12.47
N GLY A 303 2.43 0.54 -12.14
CA GLY A 303 2.88 -0.48 -13.09
C GLY A 303 4.38 -0.47 -13.39
N HIS A 304 5.17 0.42 -12.79
CA HIS A 304 6.61 0.53 -13.00
C HIS A 304 7.40 0.22 -11.73
N LEU A 305 8.57 -0.41 -11.87
CA LEU A 305 9.51 -0.65 -10.77
C LEU A 305 10.32 0.59 -10.35
N TYR A 306 10.15 1.71 -11.04
CA TYR A 306 10.71 3.00 -10.63
C TYR A 306 10.00 3.55 -9.38
N GLU A 307 10.64 4.48 -8.69
CA GLU A 307 10.15 5.02 -7.41
C GLU A 307 8.69 5.48 -7.49
N GLY A 308 8.27 6.13 -8.58
CA GLY A 308 6.89 6.59 -8.75
C GLY A 308 5.82 5.49 -8.81
N GLY A 309 6.23 4.23 -9.03
CA GLY A 309 5.28 3.10 -9.04
C GLY A 309 5.23 2.31 -7.74
N ILE A 310 6.24 2.44 -6.88
CA ILE A 310 6.39 1.60 -5.68
C ILE A 310 6.61 2.38 -4.38
N ARG A 311 7.02 3.65 -4.42
CA ARG A 311 7.19 4.49 -3.22
C ARG A 311 5.89 5.21 -2.92
N GLU A 312 5.39 4.99 -1.68
CA GLU A 312 4.04 5.38 -1.29
C GLU A 312 4.03 6.25 -0.03
N PRO A 313 3.00 7.10 0.13
CA PRO A 313 2.82 7.80 1.38
C PRO A 313 2.41 6.81 2.48
N LEU A 314 3.08 6.88 3.62
CA LEU A 314 2.74 6.12 4.82
C LEU A 314 2.70 7.04 6.04
N ILE A 315 1.57 7.06 6.72
CA ILE A 315 1.40 7.75 7.99
C ILE A 315 0.89 6.74 9.02
N ILE A 316 1.52 6.67 10.19
CA ILE A 316 1.10 5.80 11.29
C ILE A 316 0.91 6.64 12.56
N ARG A 317 -0.34 6.74 13.04
CA ARG A 317 -0.63 7.28 14.38
C ARG A 317 -0.69 6.10 15.36
N ALA A 318 0.26 6.01 16.28
CA ALA A 318 0.34 4.96 17.29
C ALA A 318 0.45 5.62 18.69
N PRO A 319 -0.68 5.90 19.35
CA PRO A 319 -0.70 6.62 20.63
C PRO A 319 0.09 5.89 21.70
N GLY A 320 0.91 6.63 22.47
CA GLY A 320 1.80 6.06 23.49
C GLY A 320 2.98 5.24 22.94
N VAL A 321 3.10 5.09 21.62
CA VAL A 321 4.18 4.37 20.93
C VAL A 321 5.02 5.33 20.10
N SER A 322 4.41 6.09 19.18
CA SER A 322 5.12 7.08 18.37
C SER A 322 5.09 8.46 19.01
N LYS A 323 6.21 9.21 18.84
CA LYS A 323 6.24 10.63 19.14
C LYS A 323 5.53 11.39 18.01
N PRO A 324 4.53 12.24 18.31
CA PRO A 324 3.84 13.05 17.30
C PRO A 324 4.81 13.89 16.45
N GLY A 325 4.50 14.00 15.15
CA GLY A 325 5.28 14.79 14.20
C GLY A 325 6.63 14.18 13.80
N THR A 326 6.89 12.92 14.16
CA THR A 326 8.14 12.24 13.76
C THR A 326 8.15 11.99 12.24
N VAL A 327 9.31 12.24 11.62
CA VAL A 327 9.60 11.86 10.23
C VAL A 327 10.60 10.70 10.25
N ILE A 328 10.29 9.62 9.54
CA ILE A 328 11.09 8.40 9.46
C ILE A 328 11.47 8.18 7.99
N ASP A 329 12.78 8.10 7.73
CA ASP A 329 13.39 7.89 6.42
C ASP A 329 13.97 6.47 6.24
N THR A 330 13.81 5.61 7.24
CA THR A 330 14.20 4.20 7.13
C THR A 330 13.31 3.49 6.13
N PRO A 331 13.88 2.79 5.11
CA PRO A 331 13.09 2.07 4.12
C PRO A 331 12.25 0.95 4.74
N VAL A 332 10.93 0.98 4.50
CA VAL A 332 9.94 0.01 4.96
C VAL A 332 9.06 -0.44 3.81
N SER A 333 8.38 -1.58 3.94
CA SER A 333 7.54 -2.14 2.88
C SER A 333 6.19 -2.59 3.41
N SER A 334 5.21 -2.74 2.53
CA SER A 334 3.86 -3.21 2.86
C SER A 334 3.84 -4.58 3.56
N VAL A 335 4.85 -5.42 3.39
CA VAL A 335 5.01 -6.69 4.13
C VAL A 335 5.24 -6.48 5.64
N ASP A 336 5.62 -5.28 6.07
CA ASP A 336 5.92 -4.95 7.48
C ASP A 336 4.66 -4.66 8.32
N PHE A 337 3.52 -4.39 7.68
CA PHE A 337 2.32 -3.99 8.41
C PHE A 337 1.71 -5.15 9.19
N PHE A 338 1.66 -6.34 8.61
CA PHE A 338 1.19 -7.54 9.30
C PHE A 338 1.97 -7.82 10.61
N PRO A 339 3.32 -7.98 10.59
CA PRO A 339 4.08 -8.22 11.82
C PRO A 339 4.04 -7.03 12.79
N THR A 340 3.81 -5.80 12.30
CA THR A 340 3.61 -4.62 13.16
C THR A 340 2.32 -4.73 13.96
N MET A 341 1.20 -5.07 13.31
CA MET A 341 -0.09 -5.26 13.96
C MET A 341 -0.04 -6.46 14.94
N CYS A 342 0.57 -7.58 14.54
CA CYS A 342 0.78 -8.71 15.42
C CYS A 342 1.57 -8.33 16.69
N ALA A 343 2.70 -7.65 16.52
CA ALA A 343 3.53 -7.21 17.65
C ALA A 343 2.80 -6.21 18.57
N ALA A 344 2.01 -5.30 18.02
CA ALA A 344 1.18 -4.37 18.78
C ALA A 344 0.05 -5.07 19.55
N ALA A 345 -0.47 -6.19 19.02
CA ALA A 345 -1.44 -7.05 19.66
C ALA A 345 -0.81 -8.07 20.66
N GLY A 346 0.53 -8.12 20.78
CA GLY A 346 1.23 -9.09 21.59
C GLY A 346 1.25 -10.50 21.00
N LEU A 347 1.09 -10.64 19.69
CA LEU A 347 1.02 -11.90 18.96
C LEU A 347 2.30 -12.16 18.15
N ASN A 348 2.58 -13.44 17.92
CA ASN A 348 3.63 -13.85 16.98
C ASN A 348 3.10 -13.79 15.55
N ALA A 349 3.87 -13.15 14.66
CA ALA A 349 3.52 -13.05 13.25
C ALA A 349 3.67 -14.38 12.48
N GLY A 350 4.51 -15.31 12.94
CA GLY A 350 4.80 -16.56 12.24
C GLY A 350 5.79 -16.39 11.09
N ASP A 351 5.63 -17.19 10.02
CA ASP A 351 6.50 -17.19 8.84
C ASP A 351 6.10 -16.06 7.87
N VAL A 352 6.69 -14.88 8.08
CA VAL A 352 6.49 -13.67 7.28
C VAL A 352 7.82 -13.09 6.78
N ASP A 353 7.77 -12.27 5.74
CA ASP A 353 8.96 -11.60 5.20
C ASP A 353 9.22 -10.25 5.87
N GLY A 354 8.16 -9.62 6.37
CA GLY A 354 8.21 -8.32 7.00
C GLY A 354 8.76 -8.35 8.42
N VAL A 355 9.03 -7.16 8.94
CA VAL A 355 9.44 -6.94 10.33
C VAL A 355 8.54 -5.91 11.00
N SER A 356 8.41 -5.96 12.33
CA SER A 356 7.62 -4.97 13.07
C SER A 356 8.26 -3.58 13.00
N LEU A 357 7.45 -2.56 12.68
CA LEU A 357 7.83 -1.14 12.66
C LEU A 357 7.78 -0.48 14.04
N LEU A 358 7.32 -1.19 15.08
CA LEU A 358 7.25 -0.64 16.44
C LEU A 358 8.59 -0.09 16.97
N PRO A 359 9.76 -0.70 16.68
CA PRO A 359 11.03 -0.09 17.06
C PRO A 359 11.24 1.31 16.46
N LEU A 360 10.94 1.50 15.17
CA LEU A 360 11.04 2.82 14.51
C LEU A 360 10.06 3.84 15.13
N LEU A 361 8.82 3.43 15.35
CA LEU A 361 7.79 4.28 15.96
C LEU A 361 8.17 4.73 17.38
N ARG A 362 8.98 3.93 18.10
CA ARG A 362 9.54 4.28 19.42
C ARG A 362 10.82 5.11 19.35
N GLY A 363 11.26 5.53 18.17
CA GLY A 363 12.49 6.28 17.96
C GLY A 363 13.77 5.43 17.98
N GLY A 364 13.65 4.12 17.86
CA GLY A 364 14.77 3.19 17.67
C GLY A 364 15.09 2.95 16.18
N SER A 365 15.75 1.85 15.87
CA SER A 365 16.16 1.48 14.53
C SER A 365 15.79 0.02 14.21
N LEU A 366 15.76 -0.30 12.92
CA LEU A 366 15.73 -1.68 12.42
C LEU A 366 17.14 -2.16 12.08
N ARG A 367 17.36 -3.46 12.10
CA ARG A 367 18.56 -4.04 11.49
C ARG A 367 18.58 -3.69 10.00
N PRO A 368 19.74 -3.30 9.44
CA PRO A 368 19.86 -3.08 8.00
C PRO A 368 19.38 -4.31 7.22
N ARG A 369 18.56 -4.06 6.22
CA ARG A 369 18.01 -5.11 5.35
C ARG A 369 17.82 -4.56 3.94
N ALA A 370 17.76 -5.45 2.96
CA ALA A 370 17.30 -5.13 1.63
C ALA A 370 15.79 -5.30 1.50
N LEU A 371 15.18 -4.50 0.63
CA LEU A 371 13.81 -4.67 0.15
C LEU A 371 13.86 -5.19 -1.29
N PHE A 372 12.90 -6.03 -1.67
CA PHE A 372 12.91 -6.71 -2.96
C PHE A 372 11.58 -6.55 -3.68
N TRP A 373 11.65 -6.51 -5.02
CA TRP A 373 10.50 -6.53 -5.93
C TRP A 373 10.74 -7.54 -7.04
N HIS A 374 9.69 -8.27 -7.39
CA HIS A 374 9.68 -9.16 -8.54
C HIS A 374 8.35 -8.96 -9.27
N TYR A 375 8.41 -8.27 -10.40
CA TYR A 375 7.25 -7.97 -11.25
C TYR A 375 7.54 -8.49 -12.67
N PRO A 376 7.35 -9.81 -12.91
CA PRO A 376 7.73 -10.44 -14.18
C PRO A 376 6.68 -10.25 -15.28
N HIS A 377 5.95 -9.14 -15.29
CA HIS A 377 4.82 -8.88 -16.16
C HIS A 377 4.97 -7.59 -16.93
N TYR A 378 4.42 -7.55 -18.15
CA TYR A 378 4.22 -6.30 -18.86
C TYR A 378 3.02 -5.56 -18.27
N SER A 379 3.23 -4.38 -17.76
CA SER A 379 2.15 -3.55 -17.24
C SER A 379 1.31 -2.93 -18.36
N ASN A 380 0.00 -2.79 -18.16
CA ASN A 380 -0.87 -2.01 -19.03
C ASN A 380 -0.63 -0.50 -18.94
N GLN A 381 0.16 -0.05 -17.97
CA GLN A 381 0.63 1.33 -17.82
C GLN A 381 2.01 1.58 -18.46
N GLY A 382 2.58 0.58 -19.14
CA GLY A 382 3.85 0.71 -19.87
C GLY A 382 5.08 0.24 -19.10
N GLY A 383 4.93 -0.29 -17.89
CA GLY A 383 6.06 -0.88 -17.16
C GLY A 383 6.47 -2.22 -17.76
N GLU A 384 7.77 -2.50 -17.70
CA GLU A 384 8.41 -3.69 -18.24
C GLU A 384 8.65 -4.76 -17.17
N PRO A 385 8.77 -6.05 -17.57
CA PRO A 385 9.07 -7.14 -16.64
C PRO A 385 10.47 -6.99 -16.03
N GLY A 386 10.54 -7.08 -14.70
CA GLY A 386 11.84 -6.94 -14.02
C GLY A 386 11.80 -7.33 -12.55
N SER A 387 12.95 -7.18 -11.92
CA SER A 387 13.10 -7.24 -10.46
C SER A 387 13.91 -6.06 -9.97
N ALA A 388 13.69 -5.69 -8.71
CA ALA A 388 14.48 -4.65 -8.08
C ALA A 388 14.91 -5.05 -6.66
N ILE A 389 16.01 -4.46 -6.20
CA ILE A 389 16.48 -4.51 -4.83
C ILE A 389 16.83 -3.10 -4.37
N ARG A 390 16.44 -2.75 -3.14
CA ARG A 390 16.92 -1.56 -2.44
C ARG A 390 17.65 -1.96 -1.17
N GLU A 391 18.90 -1.49 -1.03
CA GLU A 391 19.68 -1.62 0.18
C GLU A 391 20.24 -0.25 0.59
N GLY A 392 19.74 0.29 1.68
CA GLY A 392 20.03 1.67 2.10
C GLY A 392 19.59 2.66 1.03
N ASP A 393 20.53 3.50 0.55
CA ASP A 393 20.27 4.51 -0.47
C ASP A 393 20.37 3.96 -1.92
N TRP A 394 20.83 2.74 -2.08
CA TRP A 394 21.07 2.17 -3.41
C TRP A 394 19.94 1.27 -3.86
N LYS A 395 19.49 1.51 -5.09
CA LYS A 395 18.48 0.69 -5.77
C LYS A 395 19.04 0.17 -7.08
N LEU A 396 18.89 -1.14 -7.31
CA LEU A 396 19.21 -1.77 -8.58
C LEU A 396 17.93 -2.37 -9.16
N ILE A 397 17.74 -2.20 -10.47
CA ILE A 397 16.69 -2.83 -11.27
C ILE A 397 17.35 -3.72 -12.33
N GLU A 398 16.85 -4.94 -12.48
CA GLU A 398 17.17 -5.86 -13.58
C GLU A 398 15.95 -5.99 -14.48
N TRP A 399 16.11 -5.70 -15.77
CA TRP A 399 15.09 -5.87 -16.79
C TRP A 399 15.22 -7.23 -17.46
N TYR A 400 14.11 -7.93 -17.65
CA TYR A 400 14.14 -9.32 -18.09
C TYR A 400 14.19 -9.51 -19.60
N GLU A 401 13.87 -8.50 -20.39
CA GLU A 401 13.91 -8.59 -21.85
C GLU A 401 15.34 -8.76 -22.38
N ASP A 402 16.30 -8.05 -21.81
CA ASP A 402 17.68 -7.98 -22.27
C ASP A 402 18.73 -8.24 -21.18
N GLY A 403 18.28 -8.42 -19.93
CA GLY A 403 19.15 -8.60 -18.77
C GLY A 403 19.89 -7.32 -18.35
N SER A 404 19.50 -6.15 -18.85
CA SER A 404 20.13 -4.88 -18.50
C SER A 404 19.93 -4.53 -17.03
N LEU A 405 20.93 -3.83 -16.47
CA LEU A 405 20.94 -3.38 -15.08
C LEU A 405 20.91 -1.85 -15.02
N GLU A 406 20.08 -1.34 -14.13
CA GLU A 406 20.07 0.07 -13.75
C GLU A 406 20.36 0.19 -12.26
N LEU A 407 21.29 1.09 -11.91
CA LEU A 407 21.70 1.36 -10.53
C LEU A 407 21.54 2.84 -10.21
N TYR A 408 20.86 3.13 -9.08
CA TYR A 408 20.59 4.50 -8.63
C TYR A 408 21.00 4.72 -7.19
N ASN A 409 21.49 5.93 -6.85
CA ASN A 409 21.62 6.41 -5.50
C ASN A 409 20.42 7.33 -5.19
N LEU A 410 19.42 6.81 -4.50
CA LEU A 410 18.16 7.51 -4.26
C LEU A 410 18.27 8.73 -3.30
N ARG A 411 19.39 8.83 -2.55
CA ARG A 411 19.67 10.02 -1.74
C ARG A 411 19.95 11.23 -2.62
N ASP A 412 20.72 11.02 -3.68
CA ASP A 412 21.21 12.09 -4.56
C ASP A 412 20.34 12.24 -5.81
N ASP A 413 19.66 11.16 -6.22
CA ASP A 413 18.84 11.07 -7.43
C ASP A 413 17.55 10.27 -7.17
N ILE A 414 16.62 10.87 -6.43
CA ILE A 414 15.31 10.27 -6.15
C ILE A 414 14.47 10.06 -7.42
N GLY A 415 14.78 10.80 -8.49
CA GLY A 415 14.10 10.76 -9.80
C GLY A 415 14.67 9.72 -10.74
N GLU A 416 15.68 8.93 -10.32
CA GLU A 416 16.25 7.82 -11.10
C GLU A 416 16.66 8.25 -12.53
N LYS A 417 17.34 9.40 -12.65
CA LYS A 417 17.71 10.05 -13.93
C LYS A 417 19.04 9.53 -14.46
N THR A 418 19.96 9.13 -13.56
CA THR A 418 21.33 8.79 -13.92
C THR A 418 21.65 7.35 -13.54
N ASN A 419 21.70 6.46 -14.55
CA ASN A 419 22.10 5.06 -14.33
C ASN A 419 23.60 4.97 -14.01
N LEU A 420 23.91 4.50 -12.80
CA LEU A 420 25.27 4.36 -12.28
C LEU A 420 25.85 2.94 -12.44
N ALA A 421 25.17 1.99 -13.08
CA ALA A 421 25.59 0.59 -13.16
C ALA A 421 26.97 0.42 -13.80
N SER A 422 27.28 1.21 -14.84
CA SER A 422 28.57 1.16 -15.54
C SER A 422 29.74 1.78 -14.75
N THR A 423 29.46 2.76 -13.88
CA THR A 423 30.44 3.49 -13.08
C THR A 423 30.68 2.90 -11.70
N HIS A 424 29.69 2.13 -11.17
CA HIS A 424 29.74 1.47 -9.86
C HIS A 424 29.53 -0.04 -10.01
N ARG A 425 30.34 -0.68 -10.87
CA ARG A 425 30.19 -2.10 -11.26
C ARG A 425 30.14 -3.05 -10.07
N ASP A 426 31.11 -2.95 -9.16
CA ASP A 426 31.18 -3.84 -7.98
C ASP A 426 29.91 -3.80 -7.15
N LYS A 427 29.30 -2.61 -7.00
CA LYS A 427 28.03 -2.44 -6.28
C LYS A 427 26.87 -3.04 -7.06
N ALA A 428 26.80 -2.81 -8.37
CA ALA A 428 25.78 -3.38 -9.24
C ALA A 428 25.82 -4.92 -9.21
N GLU A 429 27.01 -5.50 -9.38
CA GLU A 429 27.22 -6.95 -9.33
C GLU A 429 26.83 -7.54 -7.96
N ARG A 430 27.21 -6.90 -6.86
CA ARG A 430 26.86 -7.35 -5.51
C ARG A 430 25.36 -7.32 -5.26
N LEU A 431 24.68 -6.23 -5.59
CA LEU A 431 23.23 -6.10 -5.42
C LEU A 431 22.47 -7.07 -6.34
N HIS A 432 22.95 -7.24 -7.57
CA HIS A 432 22.37 -8.22 -8.50
C HIS A 432 22.50 -9.64 -7.98
N ALA A 433 23.69 -10.04 -7.49
CA ALA A 433 23.89 -11.36 -6.89
C ALA A 433 22.95 -11.60 -5.70
N GLN A 434 22.74 -10.59 -4.86
CA GLN A 434 21.81 -10.65 -3.73
C GLN A 434 20.35 -10.77 -4.20
N LEU A 435 19.93 -10.04 -5.23
CA LEU A 435 18.61 -10.14 -5.85
C LEU A 435 18.37 -11.53 -6.44
N VAL A 436 19.34 -12.08 -7.16
CA VAL A 436 19.26 -13.45 -7.71
C VAL A 436 19.15 -14.50 -6.60
N ALA A 437 19.94 -14.36 -5.52
CA ALA A 437 19.86 -15.25 -4.37
C ALA A 437 18.50 -15.21 -3.70
N TRP A 438 17.92 -14.00 -3.51
CA TRP A 438 16.59 -13.83 -2.96
C TRP A 438 15.52 -14.50 -3.85
N ARG A 439 15.51 -14.24 -5.16
CA ARG A 439 14.55 -14.88 -6.09
C ARG A 439 14.61 -16.41 -6.00
N LYS A 440 15.79 -17.00 -5.90
CA LYS A 440 15.96 -18.45 -5.71
C LYS A 440 15.36 -18.92 -4.37
N SER A 441 15.60 -18.16 -3.29
CA SER A 441 15.13 -18.53 -1.95
C SER A 441 13.60 -18.53 -1.82
N VAL A 442 12.90 -17.71 -2.62
CA VAL A 442 11.44 -17.60 -2.64
C VAL A 442 10.78 -18.35 -3.82
N ASN A 443 11.56 -19.11 -4.59
CA ASN A 443 11.11 -19.86 -5.78
C ASN A 443 10.38 -18.96 -6.81
N ALA A 444 10.93 -17.80 -7.10
CA ALA A 444 10.34 -16.84 -8.04
C ALA A 444 10.18 -17.45 -9.44
N LEU A 445 8.98 -17.33 -10.00
CA LEU A 445 8.68 -17.77 -11.37
C LEU A 445 9.25 -16.74 -12.34
N MET A 446 10.25 -17.15 -13.13
CA MET A 446 10.93 -16.30 -14.09
C MET A 446 10.25 -16.33 -15.46
N PRO A 447 10.27 -15.24 -16.23
CA PRO A 447 9.90 -15.27 -17.65
C PRO A 447 10.78 -16.21 -18.44
N THR A 448 10.27 -16.70 -19.58
CA THR A 448 10.99 -17.52 -20.52
C THR A 448 11.08 -16.84 -21.89
N PRO A 449 12.07 -17.16 -22.74
CA PRO A 449 12.10 -16.62 -24.10
C PRO A 449 10.80 -16.91 -24.86
N ASN A 450 10.32 -15.91 -25.61
CA ASN A 450 9.14 -16.05 -26.45
C ASN A 450 9.54 -16.50 -27.87
N PRO A 451 9.34 -17.77 -28.28
CA PRO A 451 9.77 -18.25 -29.59
C PRO A 451 8.95 -17.67 -30.75
N GLU A 452 7.79 -17.11 -30.49
CA GLU A 452 6.92 -16.55 -31.53
C GLU A 452 7.17 -15.05 -31.77
N TRP A 453 7.93 -14.42 -30.87
CA TRP A 453 8.22 -12.99 -30.98
C TRP A 453 9.19 -12.73 -32.16
N LYS A 454 8.81 -11.79 -32.99
CA LYS A 454 9.67 -11.26 -34.05
C LYS A 454 9.89 -9.78 -33.79
N PRO A 455 11.16 -9.32 -33.78
CA PRO A 455 11.43 -7.88 -33.71
C PRO A 455 10.66 -7.20 -34.84
N GLU A 456 9.91 -6.12 -34.54
CA GLU A 456 9.39 -5.26 -35.59
C GLU A 456 10.56 -4.82 -36.47
N ALA A 457 10.50 -5.11 -37.76
CA ALA A 457 11.51 -4.61 -38.68
C ALA A 457 11.58 -3.12 -38.48
N ALA A 458 12.77 -2.61 -38.07
CA ALA A 458 12.99 -1.19 -37.85
C ALA A 458 12.38 -0.47 -39.04
N ALA A 459 11.36 0.35 -38.80
CA ALA A 459 10.70 1.12 -39.84
C ALA A 459 11.80 1.96 -40.49
N THR A 460 12.31 1.47 -41.63
CA THR A 460 13.28 2.20 -42.43
C THR A 460 12.58 3.45 -42.88
N GLY A 461 12.93 4.58 -42.21
CA GLY A 461 12.38 5.89 -42.51
C GLY A 461 12.44 6.18 -43.99
N LYS A 462 11.31 6.54 -44.53
CA LYS A 462 11.21 7.38 -45.72
C LYS A 462 10.65 8.71 -45.32
#